data_28438afbc5b25a9c80ec73dd289e26a8
#
_entry.id   28438afbc5b25a9c80ec73dd289e26a8
#
_cell.length_a   1.000
_cell.length_b   1.000
_cell.length_c   1.000
_cell.angle_alpha   90.00
_cell.angle_beta   90.00
_cell.angle_gamma   90.00
#
_symmetry.space_group_name_H-M   'P 1'
#
loop_
_entity.id
_entity.type
_entity.pdbx_description
1 polymer ?
#
loop_
_entity_poly.entity_id
_entity_poly.type
_entity_poly.pdbx_seq_one_letter_code
_entity_poly.pdbx_strand_id
1 'polypeptide(L)'
;MATRKDKIYNGRNKPPRLLVFGYPSKAPQVGGLLWSKRVSDSISKLGVVKIRNVSSERSIDAKLNTHQILRNIVPCLIRDFYDAARGLLTLPQLALLDSWGEASIILWGLLRVFQPRTKIIIVFHHYEPRILPDRISEIESLFNRAVVKWYNSIIEKLTTIMIKDSDMILTVSRTSARQLYSIYGITSSNDIKDQEYYNAPRGCGKIRIVGTGVDKLTIDTAAEKDIDFFCIGRIEKLDGIDKIWSAVRKLRPAVKFVMIGRASLTEINHLKSIGIDHKGEVTDKEKLELYSRAKVFLFPSGREGFGIALAESLQLGMSAVIWRLPVFEELYSQSVMAEQGRVILVERGNYKLFASEALRALDSYDRTNIRRRRIISTQPSLSSSSLTTTTTTSSSSSPVLSESKKTAAATTISVLKLTEEKQEQRSEMLQSWEDVAHKVVKALSELI
;
A
#
# COMPACT_ATOMS: atom_id res chain seq x y z
N MET A 1 -32.94 19.09 -5.43
CA MET A 1 -31.70 18.49 -4.86
C MET A 1 -30.57 18.74 -5.83
N ALA A 2 -29.61 19.65 -5.51
CA ALA A 2 -28.42 19.86 -6.33
C ALA A 2 -27.63 18.55 -6.38
N THR A 3 -27.25 18.11 -7.57
CA THR A 3 -26.48 16.87 -7.73
C THR A 3 -25.13 17.01 -7.00
N ARG A 4 -24.56 15.92 -6.54
CA ARG A 4 -23.26 15.88 -5.82
C ARG A 4 -22.15 16.59 -6.61
N LYS A 5 -22.28 16.69 -7.94
CA LYS A 5 -21.42 17.45 -8.86
C LYS A 5 -21.47 18.96 -8.62
N ASP A 6 -22.65 19.52 -8.36
CA ASP A 6 -22.86 20.98 -8.24
C ASP A 6 -22.19 21.56 -6.98
N LYS A 7 -22.02 20.74 -5.91
CA LYS A 7 -21.33 21.14 -4.68
C LYS A 7 -19.82 21.26 -4.81
N ILE A 8 -19.21 20.60 -5.79
CA ILE A 8 -17.74 20.58 -5.98
C ILE A 8 -17.28 21.74 -6.89
N TYR A 9 -18.13 22.20 -7.82
CA TYR A 9 -17.73 23.19 -8.83
C TYR A 9 -17.97 24.66 -8.45
N ASN A 10 -18.62 24.93 -7.33
CA ASN A 10 -18.86 26.30 -6.84
C ASN A 10 -19.23 27.28 -7.95
N GLY A 11 -20.09 26.86 -8.91
CA GLY A 11 -20.56 27.71 -10.02
C GLY A 11 -19.58 27.92 -11.19
N ARG A 12 -18.45 27.18 -11.25
CA ARG A 12 -17.53 27.26 -12.41
C ARG A 12 -18.06 26.43 -13.58
N ASN A 13 -18.09 27.04 -14.78
CA ASN A 13 -18.64 26.42 -15.99
C ASN A 13 -17.80 25.24 -16.56
N LYS A 14 -16.55 25.03 -16.10
CA LYS A 14 -15.66 23.97 -16.61
C LYS A 14 -14.91 23.27 -15.49
N PRO A 15 -14.78 21.92 -15.56
CA PRO A 15 -14.00 21.17 -14.59
C PRO A 15 -12.52 21.58 -14.61
N PRO A 16 -11.85 21.66 -13.45
CA PRO A 16 -10.43 21.99 -13.38
C PRO A 16 -9.58 20.94 -14.10
N ARG A 17 -8.46 21.39 -14.66
CA ARG A 17 -7.50 20.52 -15.36
C ARG A 17 -6.48 19.96 -14.36
N LEU A 18 -6.51 18.64 -14.16
CA LEU A 18 -5.56 17.90 -13.33
C LEU A 18 -4.58 17.16 -14.22
N LEU A 19 -3.30 17.48 -14.09
CA LEU A 19 -2.22 16.65 -14.61
C LEU A 19 -1.88 15.57 -13.58
N VAL A 20 -1.88 14.29 -13.98
CA VAL A 20 -1.28 13.18 -13.23
C VAL A 20 0.02 12.82 -13.93
N PHE A 21 1.13 13.15 -13.29
CA PHE A 21 2.47 12.92 -13.80
C PHE A 21 3.09 11.68 -13.15
N GLY A 22 3.79 10.86 -13.95
CA GLY A 22 4.25 9.54 -13.50
C GLY A 22 3.22 8.43 -13.66
N TYR A 23 2.18 8.66 -14.47
CA TYR A 23 1.22 7.61 -14.83
C TYR A 23 1.93 6.51 -15.64
N PRO A 24 1.80 5.21 -15.25
CA PRO A 24 2.52 4.15 -15.94
C PRO A 24 1.98 3.89 -17.35
N SER A 25 2.88 3.74 -18.33
CA SER A 25 2.53 3.39 -19.71
C SER A 25 2.12 1.93 -19.88
N LYS A 26 2.60 1.05 -18.99
CA LYS A 26 2.30 -0.39 -18.94
C LYS A 26 1.62 -0.76 -17.62
N ALA A 27 1.16 -2.01 -17.51
CA ALA A 27 0.62 -2.51 -16.25
C ALA A 27 1.67 -2.36 -15.13
N PRO A 28 1.36 -1.63 -14.04
CA PRO A 28 2.35 -1.32 -13.03
C PRO A 28 2.62 -2.52 -12.13
N GLN A 29 3.88 -2.86 -11.96
CA GLN A 29 4.37 -3.89 -11.03
C GLN A 29 4.85 -3.30 -9.69
N VAL A 30 4.73 -1.98 -9.51
CA VAL A 30 5.20 -1.26 -8.33
C VAL A 30 4.04 -0.54 -7.66
N GLY A 31 3.89 -0.68 -6.34
CA GLY A 31 2.76 -0.17 -5.58
C GLY A 31 2.47 1.33 -5.76
N GLY A 32 3.50 2.18 -5.82
CA GLY A 32 3.32 3.62 -6.07
C GLY A 32 2.74 3.93 -7.45
N LEU A 33 3.23 3.25 -8.50
CA LEU A 33 2.69 3.40 -9.86
C LEU A 33 1.27 2.83 -9.97
N LEU A 34 1.00 1.73 -9.27
CA LEU A 34 -0.35 1.15 -9.19
C LEU A 34 -1.31 2.15 -8.54
N TRP A 35 -0.89 2.81 -7.45
CA TRP A 35 -1.67 3.85 -6.78
C TRP A 35 -2.01 4.98 -7.75
N SER A 36 -1.01 5.56 -8.43
CA SER A 36 -1.21 6.66 -9.38
C SER A 36 -2.17 6.28 -10.51
N LYS A 37 -2.04 5.06 -11.04
CA LYS A 37 -2.94 4.55 -12.08
C LYS A 37 -4.37 4.39 -11.57
N ARG A 38 -4.57 3.63 -10.50
CA ARG A 38 -5.90 3.31 -9.97
C ARG A 38 -6.65 4.55 -9.50
N VAL A 39 -5.95 5.47 -8.83
CA VAL A 39 -6.54 6.74 -8.37
C VAL A 39 -6.92 7.61 -9.56
N SER A 40 -6.05 7.76 -10.56
CA SER A 40 -6.36 8.51 -11.78
C SER A 40 -7.56 7.94 -12.53
N ASP A 41 -7.59 6.62 -12.73
CA ASP A 41 -8.69 5.93 -13.40
C ASP A 41 -10.01 6.12 -12.63
N SER A 42 -9.98 6.03 -11.30
CA SER A 42 -11.15 6.21 -10.45
C SER A 42 -11.65 7.67 -10.44
N ILE A 43 -10.74 8.66 -10.35
CA ILE A 43 -11.11 10.08 -10.45
C ILE A 43 -11.71 10.39 -11.83
N SER A 44 -11.18 9.78 -12.90
CA SER A 44 -11.74 9.94 -14.26
C SER A 44 -13.20 9.49 -14.34
N LYS A 45 -13.54 8.39 -13.68
CA LYS A 45 -14.92 7.87 -13.60
C LYS A 45 -15.87 8.82 -12.85
N LEU A 46 -15.36 9.54 -11.84
CA LEU A 46 -16.17 10.53 -11.12
C LEU A 46 -16.54 11.74 -11.97
N GLY A 47 -15.77 12.04 -13.03
CA GLY A 47 -16.04 13.13 -13.97
C GLY A 47 -16.00 14.54 -13.38
N VAL A 48 -15.34 14.71 -12.21
CA VAL A 48 -15.28 15.97 -11.46
C VAL A 48 -14.06 16.83 -11.81
N VAL A 49 -13.05 16.26 -12.45
CA VAL A 49 -11.86 16.95 -12.97
C VAL A 49 -11.51 16.43 -14.36
N LYS A 50 -10.95 17.31 -15.20
CA LYS A 50 -10.43 16.90 -16.51
C LYS A 50 -9.00 16.42 -16.36
N ILE A 51 -8.80 15.10 -16.40
CA ILE A 51 -7.49 14.49 -16.20
C ILE A 51 -6.67 14.50 -17.50
N ARG A 52 -5.37 14.74 -17.34
CA ARG A 52 -4.33 14.50 -18.34
C ARG A 52 -3.25 13.64 -17.70
N ASN A 53 -3.06 12.44 -18.23
CA ASN A 53 -2.03 11.52 -17.79
C ASN A 53 -0.78 11.69 -18.65
N VAL A 54 0.36 11.88 -18.02
CA VAL A 54 1.66 11.87 -18.69
C VAL A 54 2.51 10.79 -18.05
N SER A 55 2.89 9.80 -18.86
CA SER A 55 3.79 8.74 -18.40
C SER A 55 5.19 9.30 -18.26
N SER A 56 5.81 8.97 -17.12
CA SER A 56 7.24 9.14 -16.89
C SER A 56 7.75 7.79 -16.44
N GLU A 57 8.51 7.13 -17.29
CA GLU A 57 9.13 5.86 -16.92
C GLU A 57 10.36 6.15 -16.07
N ARG A 58 10.49 5.48 -14.93
CA ARG A 58 11.71 5.60 -14.11
C ARG A 58 12.92 5.17 -14.92
N SER A 59 13.84 6.09 -15.07
CA SER A 59 14.92 5.98 -16.02
C SER A 59 16.15 5.22 -15.53
N ILE A 60 16.37 5.14 -14.23
CA ILE A 60 17.55 4.49 -13.68
C ILE A 60 17.12 3.24 -12.91
N ASP A 61 17.42 2.08 -13.48
CA ASP A 61 17.34 0.82 -12.75
C ASP A 61 18.49 0.81 -11.72
N ALA A 62 18.14 0.74 -10.42
CA ALA A 62 19.14 0.68 -9.33
C ALA A 62 20.09 -0.53 -9.41
N LYS A 63 19.87 -1.43 -10.38
CA LYS A 63 20.68 -2.62 -10.66
C LYS A 63 21.77 -2.40 -11.71
N LEU A 64 21.84 -1.21 -12.33
CA LEU A 64 22.86 -0.95 -13.32
C LEU A 64 24.24 -0.87 -12.64
N ASN A 65 25.24 -1.55 -13.24
CA ASN A 65 26.64 -1.38 -12.88
C ASN A 65 27.03 0.09 -12.97
N THR A 66 28.00 0.54 -12.19
CA THR A 66 28.43 1.95 -12.10
C THR A 66 28.70 2.59 -13.45
N HIS A 67 29.36 1.87 -14.35
CA HIS A 67 29.56 2.33 -15.73
C HIS A 67 28.25 2.52 -16.49
N GLN A 68 27.27 1.68 -16.27
CA GLN A 68 25.94 1.79 -16.87
C GLN A 68 25.15 2.95 -16.26
N ILE A 69 25.29 3.21 -14.95
CA ILE A 69 24.64 4.37 -14.30
C ILE A 69 25.18 5.67 -14.92
N LEU A 70 26.50 5.85 -14.96
CA LEU A 70 27.10 7.05 -15.51
C LEU A 70 26.82 7.22 -17.01
N ARG A 71 26.88 6.14 -17.80
CA ARG A 71 26.56 6.14 -19.23
C ARG A 71 25.08 6.48 -19.48
N ASN A 72 24.18 6.11 -18.58
CA ASN A 72 22.74 6.29 -18.75
C ASN A 72 22.19 7.55 -18.10
N ILE A 73 22.94 8.26 -17.23
CA ILE A 73 22.45 9.50 -16.60
C ILE A 73 22.01 10.52 -17.64
N VAL A 74 22.81 10.80 -18.66
CA VAL A 74 22.50 11.84 -19.66
C VAL A 74 21.28 11.48 -20.51
N PRO A 75 21.20 10.27 -21.12
CA PRO A 75 19.99 9.84 -21.83
C PRO A 75 18.73 9.86 -20.96
N CYS A 76 18.85 9.48 -19.69
CA CYS A 76 17.76 9.50 -18.75
C CYS A 76 17.28 10.92 -18.46
N LEU A 77 18.18 11.87 -18.20
CA LEU A 77 17.85 13.27 -17.98
C LEU A 77 17.18 13.91 -19.21
N ILE A 78 17.64 13.58 -20.42
CA ILE A 78 17.01 14.05 -21.67
C ILE A 78 15.57 13.56 -21.76
N ARG A 79 15.33 12.28 -21.47
CA ARG A 79 13.98 11.71 -21.47
C ARG A 79 13.12 12.34 -20.39
N ASP A 80 13.64 12.49 -19.17
CA ASP A 80 12.94 13.10 -18.05
C ASP A 80 12.55 14.55 -18.35
N PHE A 81 13.45 15.29 -19.03
CA PHE A 81 13.15 16.63 -19.52
C PHE A 81 12.05 16.63 -20.59
N TYR A 82 12.09 15.70 -21.53
CA TYR A 82 11.05 15.54 -22.54
C TYR A 82 9.68 15.24 -21.91
N ASP A 83 9.62 14.31 -20.95
CA ASP A 83 8.38 13.99 -20.25
C ASP A 83 7.86 15.19 -19.43
N ALA A 84 8.76 15.91 -18.76
CA ALA A 84 8.43 17.13 -18.04
C ALA A 84 7.88 18.23 -18.96
N ALA A 85 8.49 18.43 -20.13
CA ALA A 85 8.00 19.38 -21.13
C ALA A 85 6.60 19.01 -21.66
N ARG A 86 6.34 17.73 -21.89
CA ARG A 86 4.99 17.23 -22.22
C ARG A 86 3.99 17.55 -21.13
N GLY A 87 4.37 17.37 -19.84
CA GLY A 87 3.55 17.75 -18.71
C GLY A 87 3.24 19.24 -18.68
N LEU A 88 4.22 20.10 -18.88
CA LEU A 88 4.07 21.55 -18.94
C LEU A 88 3.08 22.00 -20.04
N LEU A 89 3.15 21.38 -21.22
CA LEU A 89 2.28 21.67 -22.37
C LEU A 89 0.80 21.35 -22.13
N THR A 90 0.48 20.58 -21.09
CA THR A 90 -0.93 20.31 -20.71
C THR A 90 -1.65 21.51 -20.09
N LEU A 91 -0.91 22.56 -19.73
CA LEU A 91 -1.41 23.76 -19.07
C LEU A 91 -2.29 23.44 -17.85
N PRO A 92 -1.78 22.69 -16.85
CA PRO A 92 -2.59 22.24 -15.73
C PRO A 92 -2.94 23.38 -14.78
N GLN A 93 -4.09 23.25 -14.10
CA GLN A 93 -4.42 24.07 -12.93
C GLN A 93 -3.94 23.38 -11.64
N LEU A 94 -3.97 22.06 -11.66
CA LEU A 94 -3.50 21.18 -10.60
C LEU A 94 -2.50 20.18 -11.19
N ALA A 95 -1.35 19.99 -10.57
CA ALA A 95 -0.34 19.00 -10.98
C ALA A 95 -0.06 18.03 -9.83
N LEU A 96 -0.42 16.76 -10.03
CA LEU A 96 -0.12 15.66 -9.12
C LEU A 96 1.20 15.02 -9.54
N LEU A 97 2.23 15.17 -8.72
CA LEU A 97 3.59 14.72 -8.98
C LEU A 97 3.99 13.62 -7.99
N ASP A 98 4.70 12.60 -8.47
CA ASP A 98 5.34 11.61 -7.58
C ASP A 98 6.59 12.23 -6.94
N SER A 99 6.78 12.02 -5.64
CA SER A 99 7.95 12.51 -4.88
C SER A 99 9.29 11.87 -5.31
N TRP A 100 9.24 10.83 -6.15
CA TRP A 100 10.39 9.95 -6.42
C TRP A 100 11.07 10.13 -7.78
N GLY A 101 10.48 10.86 -8.72
CA GLY A 101 11.00 10.97 -10.09
C GLY A 101 11.84 12.22 -10.31
N GLU A 102 12.99 12.10 -10.96
CA GLU A 102 13.76 13.24 -11.47
C GLU A 102 12.90 14.09 -12.41
N ALA A 103 12.12 13.46 -13.27
CA ALA A 103 11.19 14.12 -14.16
C ALA A 103 10.13 14.96 -13.38
N SER A 104 9.71 14.55 -12.21
CA SER A 104 8.83 15.33 -11.32
C SER A 104 9.51 16.60 -10.82
N ILE A 105 10.79 16.52 -10.46
CA ILE A 105 11.60 17.69 -10.04
C ILE A 105 11.74 18.69 -11.20
N ILE A 106 12.06 18.19 -12.41
CA ILE A 106 12.19 19.03 -13.60
C ILE A 106 10.85 19.70 -13.91
N LEU A 107 9.74 18.94 -13.91
CA LEU A 107 8.42 19.50 -14.18
C LEU A 107 8.00 20.52 -13.13
N TRP A 108 8.26 20.25 -11.84
CA TRP A 108 8.04 21.22 -10.77
C TRP A 108 8.76 22.55 -11.07
N GLY A 109 10.07 22.50 -11.41
CA GLY A 109 10.83 23.69 -11.74
C GLY A 109 10.26 24.44 -12.95
N LEU A 110 9.90 23.74 -14.02
CA LEU A 110 9.28 24.32 -15.21
C LEU A 110 7.93 24.96 -14.89
N LEU A 111 7.09 24.30 -14.07
CA LEU A 111 5.79 24.85 -13.67
C LEU A 111 5.96 26.13 -12.83
N ARG A 112 6.91 26.18 -11.93
CA ARG A 112 7.17 27.39 -11.11
C ARG A 112 7.63 28.57 -11.95
N VAL A 113 8.42 28.32 -13.02
CA VAL A 113 8.90 29.38 -13.92
C VAL A 113 7.83 29.81 -14.91
N PHE A 114 7.19 28.88 -15.61
CA PHE A 114 6.31 29.18 -16.75
C PHE A 114 4.81 29.23 -16.38
N GLN A 115 4.40 28.57 -15.33
CA GLN A 115 3.00 28.46 -14.88
C GLN A 115 2.88 28.55 -13.35
N PRO A 116 3.32 29.66 -12.73
CA PRO A 116 3.45 29.79 -11.27
C PRO A 116 2.11 29.68 -10.52
N ARG A 117 0.98 29.84 -11.23
CA ARG A 117 -0.38 29.67 -10.64
C ARG A 117 -0.83 28.22 -10.52
N THR A 118 -0.13 27.27 -11.16
CA THR A 118 -0.43 25.85 -11.05
C THR A 118 -0.23 25.39 -9.61
N LYS A 119 -1.24 24.77 -9.02
CA LYS A 119 -1.17 24.14 -7.70
C LYS A 119 -0.45 22.81 -7.78
N ILE A 120 0.60 22.65 -6.99
CA ILE A 120 1.45 21.47 -6.99
C ILE A 120 1.08 20.57 -5.83
N ILE A 121 0.70 19.34 -6.14
CA ILE A 121 0.36 18.29 -5.20
C ILE A 121 1.41 17.19 -5.32
N ILE A 122 2.05 16.84 -4.22
CA ILE A 122 3.02 15.75 -4.15
C ILE A 122 2.35 14.50 -3.61
N VAL A 123 2.56 13.34 -4.26
CA VAL A 123 2.21 12.04 -3.70
C VAL A 123 3.43 11.46 -3.03
N PHE A 124 3.33 11.18 -1.74
CA PHE A 124 4.39 10.59 -0.95
C PHE A 124 3.96 9.26 -0.35
N HIS A 125 4.52 8.17 -0.85
CA HIS A 125 4.16 6.81 -0.40
C HIS A 125 4.94 6.40 0.85
N HIS A 126 6.24 6.55 0.84
CA HIS A 126 7.19 6.31 1.95
C HIS A 126 8.56 6.82 1.54
N TYR A 127 9.43 7.03 2.52
CA TYR A 127 10.82 7.32 2.23
C TYR A 127 11.57 6.04 1.82
N GLU A 128 12.29 6.12 0.74
CA GLU A 128 13.23 5.10 0.29
C GLU A 128 14.47 5.80 -0.26
N PRO A 129 15.68 5.52 0.21
CA PRO A 129 16.90 6.09 -0.38
C PRO A 129 16.96 5.74 -1.87
N ARG A 130 17.29 6.71 -2.73
CA ARG A 130 17.33 6.50 -4.18
C ARG A 130 18.34 5.43 -4.59
N ILE A 131 19.51 5.44 -3.94
CA ILE A 131 20.49 4.37 -4.05
C ILE A 131 20.82 3.94 -2.63
N LEU A 132 20.71 2.64 -2.38
CA LEU A 132 21.04 2.06 -1.09
C LEU A 132 22.52 2.31 -0.75
N PRO A 133 22.85 2.71 0.50
CA PRO A 133 24.24 2.92 0.92
C PRO A 133 25.16 1.74 0.59
N ASP A 134 24.67 0.52 0.75
CA ASP A 134 25.41 -0.71 0.46
C ASP A 134 25.78 -0.81 -1.01
N ARG A 135 24.87 -0.41 -1.92
CA ARG A 135 25.14 -0.38 -3.37
C ARG A 135 26.19 0.67 -3.74
N ILE A 136 26.25 1.78 -3.00
CA ILE A 136 27.31 2.79 -3.21
C ILE A 136 28.65 2.24 -2.75
N SER A 137 28.69 1.43 -1.70
CA SER A 137 29.93 0.81 -1.21
C SER A 137 30.49 -0.24 -2.18
N GLU A 138 29.65 -0.90 -2.97
CA GLU A 138 30.02 -1.87 -4.01
C GLU A 138 30.72 -1.21 -5.23
N ILE A 139 30.67 0.12 -5.35
CA ILE A 139 31.31 0.83 -6.46
C ILE A 139 32.85 0.83 -6.25
N GLU A 140 33.59 0.13 -7.08
CA GLU A 140 35.06 -0.01 -6.96
C GLU A 140 35.77 1.32 -7.10
N SER A 141 35.40 2.13 -8.11
CA SER A 141 36.03 3.41 -8.38
C SER A 141 35.64 4.50 -7.39
N LEU A 142 36.61 5.05 -6.67
CA LEU A 142 36.42 6.19 -5.74
C LEU A 142 35.78 7.40 -6.42
N PHE A 143 36.23 7.72 -7.65
CA PHE A 143 35.67 8.82 -8.43
C PHE A 143 34.21 8.60 -8.76
N ASN A 144 33.84 7.43 -9.28
CA ASN A 144 32.45 7.07 -9.59
C ASN A 144 31.59 7.10 -8.34
N ARG A 145 32.11 6.60 -7.21
CA ARG A 145 31.43 6.65 -5.90
C ARG A 145 31.16 8.10 -5.47
N ALA A 146 32.14 8.99 -5.65
CA ALA A 146 31.98 10.41 -5.34
C ALA A 146 30.93 11.08 -6.22
N VAL A 147 30.95 10.81 -7.54
CA VAL A 147 29.95 11.34 -8.49
C VAL A 147 28.53 10.87 -8.14
N VAL A 148 28.35 9.59 -7.84
CA VAL A 148 27.04 9.05 -7.46
C VAL A 148 26.53 9.64 -6.14
N LYS A 149 27.39 9.79 -5.13
CA LYS A 149 27.05 10.46 -3.87
C LYS A 149 26.64 11.92 -4.09
N TRP A 150 27.42 12.65 -4.89
CA TRP A 150 27.14 14.04 -5.22
C TRP A 150 25.79 14.19 -5.94
N TYR A 151 25.56 13.37 -6.97
CA TYR A 151 24.29 13.33 -7.70
C TYR A 151 23.10 13.07 -6.76
N ASN A 152 23.18 12.02 -5.92
CA ASN A 152 22.13 11.73 -4.96
C ASN A 152 21.88 12.89 -4.01
N SER A 153 22.95 13.54 -3.51
CA SER A 153 22.81 14.69 -2.60
C SER A 153 22.08 15.86 -3.26
N ILE A 154 22.35 16.13 -4.54
CA ILE A 154 21.66 17.19 -5.29
C ILE A 154 20.18 16.84 -5.45
N ILE A 155 19.90 15.62 -5.92
CA ILE A 155 18.53 15.19 -6.15
C ILE A 155 17.72 15.18 -4.84
N GLU A 156 18.29 14.74 -3.73
CA GLU A 156 17.62 14.81 -2.43
C GLU A 156 17.33 16.25 -1.96
N LYS A 157 18.28 17.16 -2.17
CA LYS A 157 18.06 18.58 -1.88
C LYS A 157 16.94 19.17 -2.72
N LEU A 158 16.94 18.89 -4.04
CA LEU A 158 15.88 19.36 -4.95
C LEU A 158 14.52 18.74 -4.60
N THR A 159 14.49 17.44 -4.27
CA THR A 159 13.29 16.79 -3.77
C THR A 159 12.76 17.47 -2.51
N THR A 160 13.65 17.78 -1.57
CA THR A 160 13.29 18.51 -0.33
C THR A 160 12.68 19.86 -0.63
N ILE A 161 13.27 20.62 -1.57
CA ILE A 161 12.76 21.95 -1.97
C ILE A 161 11.39 21.78 -2.62
N MET A 162 11.22 20.86 -3.57
CA MET A 162 9.97 20.56 -4.24
C MET A 162 8.85 20.21 -3.24
N ILE A 163 9.15 19.32 -2.28
CA ILE A 163 8.21 18.92 -1.23
C ILE A 163 7.83 20.12 -0.34
N LYS A 164 8.82 20.95 0.05
CA LYS A 164 8.56 22.17 0.84
C LYS A 164 7.78 23.24 0.10
N ASP A 165 7.97 23.36 -1.19
CA ASP A 165 7.31 24.34 -2.06
C ASP A 165 5.91 23.89 -2.54
N SER A 166 5.57 22.61 -2.40
CA SER A 166 4.25 22.10 -2.83
C SER A 166 3.09 22.76 -2.06
N ASP A 167 1.95 22.88 -2.74
CA ASP A 167 0.72 23.42 -2.12
C ASP A 167 0.02 22.36 -1.24
N MET A 168 0.19 21.06 -1.55
CA MET A 168 -0.37 19.95 -0.80
C MET A 168 0.47 18.69 -0.94
N ILE A 169 0.42 17.82 0.07
CA ILE A 169 1.05 16.50 0.05
C ILE A 169 0.00 15.45 0.38
N LEU A 170 -0.17 14.49 -0.51
CA LEU A 170 -1.00 13.31 -0.29
C LEU A 170 -0.12 12.16 0.17
N THR A 171 -0.53 11.46 1.22
CA THR A 171 0.21 10.31 1.74
C THR A 171 -0.70 9.14 2.04
N VAL A 172 -0.12 7.93 2.05
CA VAL A 172 -0.88 6.67 2.12
C VAL A 172 -1.07 6.14 3.54
N SER A 173 -0.33 6.67 4.53
CA SER A 173 -0.41 6.25 5.93
C SER A 173 0.07 7.36 6.87
N ARG A 174 -0.25 7.25 8.15
CA ARG A 174 0.30 8.13 9.20
C ARG A 174 1.81 7.96 9.34
N THR A 175 2.29 6.73 9.22
CA THR A 175 3.73 6.43 9.22
C THR A 175 4.44 7.18 8.10
N SER A 176 3.89 7.21 6.89
CA SER A 176 4.44 8.01 5.78
C SER A 176 4.38 9.51 6.07
N ALA A 177 3.32 10.00 6.72
CA ALA A 177 3.24 11.40 7.15
C ALA A 177 4.30 11.76 8.20
N ARG A 178 4.56 10.87 9.18
CA ARG A 178 5.64 11.05 10.18
C ARG A 178 7.02 11.07 9.52
N GLN A 179 7.25 10.28 8.47
CA GLN A 179 8.51 10.33 7.70
C GLN A 179 8.71 11.68 7.01
N LEU A 180 7.66 12.28 6.44
CA LEU A 180 7.74 13.65 5.90
C LEU A 180 8.20 14.65 6.94
N TYR A 181 7.66 14.53 8.15
CA TYR A 181 8.04 15.37 9.27
C TYR A 181 9.52 15.18 9.65
N SER A 182 9.94 13.94 9.89
CA SER A 182 11.29 13.65 10.41
C SER A 182 12.39 13.88 9.37
N ILE A 183 12.15 13.63 8.09
CA ILE A 183 13.18 13.68 7.04
C ILE A 183 13.25 15.05 6.37
N TYR A 184 12.10 15.65 6.09
CA TYR A 184 12.05 16.90 5.33
C TYR A 184 11.77 18.13 6.21
N GLY A 185 11.60 17.94 7.53
CA GLY A 185 11.33 19.04 8.46
C GLY A 185 10.05 19.81 8.10
N ILE A 186 9.04 19.10 7.59
CA ILE A 186 7.75 19.72 7.28
C ILE A 186 6.95 19.72 8.57
N THR A 187 7.01 20.85 9.27
CA THR A 187 6.20 21.05 10.46
C THR A 187 4.75 21.27 10.04
N SER A 188 3.87 20.41 10.50
CA SER A 188 2.49 20.81 10.71
C SER A 188 2.50 21.90 11.78
N SER A 189 1.94 23.05 11.50
CA SER A 189 1.79 24.12 12.48
C SER A 189 0.83 23.64 13.57
N ASN A 190 1.34 23.10 14.60
CA ASN A 190 0.82 22.67 15.90
C ASN A 190 1.17 21.21 16.18
N ASP A 191 1.78 20.98 17.34
CA ASP A 191 2.04 19.68 17.92
C ASP A 191 0.78 18.81 17.89
N ILE A 192 0.65 17.97 16.88
CA ILE A 192 -0.51 17.12 16.71
C ILE A 192 -0.33 15.91 17.63
N LYS A 193 -1.03 15.94 18.76
CA LYS A 193 -1.27 14.76 19.58
C LYS A 193 -1.95 13.70 18.71
N ASP A 194 -1.53 12.46 18.83
CA ASP A 194 -1.89 11.34 17.93
C ASP A 194 -3.40 11.16 17.64
N GLN A 195 -4.29 11.65 18.51
CA GLN A 195 -5.75 11.60 18.33
C GLN A 195 -6.35 12.71 17.45
N GLU A 196 -5.67 13.85 17.28
CA GLU A 196 -6.20 14.99 16.50
C GLU A 196 -5.95 14.89 14.98
N TYR A 197 -5.09 13.95 14.54
CA TYR A 197 -4.76 13.79 13.13
C TYR A 197 -5.96 13.32 12.28
N TYR A 198 -6.93 12.64 12.88
CA TYR A 198 -8.17 12.22 12.19
C TYR A 198 -9.19 13.33 12.07
N ASN A 199 -9.18 14.27 13.01
CA ASN A 199 -10.16 15.36 13.12
C ASN A 199 -9.54 16.74 12.90
N ALA A 200 -8.33 16.82 12.29
CA ALA A 200 -7.67 18.11 12.06
C ALA A 200 -8.62 19.07 11.34
N PRO A 201 -8.90 20.25 11.94
CA PRO A 201 -9.77 21.25 11.33
C PRO A 201 -9.23 21.67 9.95
N ARG A 202 -10.13 22.03 9.03
CA ARG A 202 -9.76 22.64 7.75
C ARG A 202 -8.74 23.77 8.02
N GLY A 203 -7.50 23.60 7.54
CA GLY A 203 -6.44 24.61 7.71
C GLY A 203 -5.17 24.17 8.41
N CYS A 204 -5.09 23.01 9.03
CA CYS A 204 -3.87 22.53 9.69
C CYS A 204 -2.96 21.76 8.72
N GLY A 205 -1.94 22.45 8.18
CA GLY A 205 -0.87 21.88 7.37
C GLY A 205 -1.30 21.43 5.97
N LYS A 206 -0.32 21.14 5.13
CA LYS A 206 -0.53 20.76 3.72
C LYS A 206 -0.57 19.24 3.48
N ILE A 207 -0.45 18.42 4.53
CA ILE A 207 -0.47 16.95 4.43
C ILE A 207 -1.90 16.44 4.54
N ARG A 208 -2.28 15.52 3.64
CA ARG A 208 -3.57 14.81 3.66
C ARG A 208 -3.32 13.30 3.56
N ILE A 209 -3.81 12.54 4.54
CA ILE A 209 -3.75 11.08 4.51
C ILE A 209 -4.96 10.59 3.73
N VAL A 210 -4.70 10.03 2.55
CA VAL A 210 -5.75 9.53 1.64
C VAL A 210 -5.84 8.00 1.64
N GLY A 211 -4.79 7.32 2.11
CA GLY A 211 -4.72 5.87 2.15
C GLY A 211 -4.41 5.24 0.79
N THR A 212 -4.63 3.93 0.73
CA THR A 212 -4.43 3.12 -0.49
C THR A 212 -5.63 2.21 -0.69
N GLY A 213 -6.13 2.14 -1.90
CA GLY A 213 -7.17 1.20 -2.27
C GLY A 213 -6.62 -0.21 -2.47
N VAL A 214 -7.49 -1.18 -2.30
CA VAL A 214 -7.24 -2.59 -2.62
C VAL A 214 -8.28 -3.04 -3.63
N ASP A 215 -7.86 -3.72 -4.69
CA ASP A 215 -8.79 -4.29 -5.67
C ASP A 215 -9.64 -5.38 -4.99
N LYS A 216 -10.94 -5.42 -5.30
CA LYS A 216 -11.79 -6.52 -4.83
C LYS A 216 -11.43 -7.77 -5.60
N LEU A 217 -10.66 -8.64 -4.96
CA LEU A 217 -10.18 -9.88 -5.55
C LEU A 217 -11.18 -11.02 -5.31
N THR A 218 -11.36 -11.86 -6.33
CA THR A 218 -12.11 -13.11 -6.24
C THR A 218 -11.19 -14.24 -6.68
N ILE A 219 -11.07 -15.28 -5.84
CA ILE A 219 -10.27 -16.46 -6.15
C ILE A 219 -11.18 -17.68 -6.27
N ASP A 220 -10.70 -18.69 -6.97
CA ASP A 220 -11.30 -20.01 -6.95
C ASP A 220 -11.07 -20.68 -5.59
N THR A 221 -12.13 -20.77 -4.79
CA THR A 221 -12.09 -21.39 -3.46
C THR A 221 -12.04 -22.91 -3.51
N ALA A 222 -12.32 -23.52 -4.67
CA ALA A 222 -12.23 -24.95 -4.90
C ALA A 222 -10.82 -25.40 -5.31
N ALA A 223 -9.93 -24.46 -5.65
CA ALA A 223 -8.56 -24.77 -6.03
C ALA A 223 -7.82 -25.55 -4.94
N GLU A 224 -7.05 -26.56 -5.35
CA GLU A 224 -6.21 -27.33 -4.45
C GLU A 224 -5.12 -26.42 -3.85
N LYS A 225 -4.98 -26.45 -2.52
CA LYS A 225 -3.97 -25.70 -1.76
C LYS A 225 -2.65 -26.48 -1.69
N ASP A 226 -1.87 -26.40 -2.75
CA ASP A 226 -0.61 -27.14 -2.91
C ASP A 226 0.65 -26.29 -2.68
N ILE A 227 0.49 -24.97 -2.40
CA ILE A 227 1.56 -24.04 -2.08
C ILE A 227 1.48 -23.72 -0.57
N ASP A 228 2.49 -24.13 0.20
CA ASP A 228 2.51 -23.90 1.66
C ASP A 228 2.76 -22.44 1.98
N PHE A 229 3.77 -21.83 1.33
CA PHE A 229 4.11 -20.41 1.49
C PHE A 229 4.10 -19.67 0.18
N PHE A 230 3.56 -18.47 0.21
CA PHE A 230 3.52 -17.56 -0.95
C PHE A 230 4.04 -16.17 -0.54
N CYS A 231 4.80 -15.55 -1.42
CA CYS A 231 5.33 -14.19 -1.22
C CYS A 231 5.24 -13.39 -2.52
N ILE A 232 4.88 -12.12 -2.40
CA ILE A 232 4.91 -11.16 -3.49
C ILE A 232 5.79 -9.99 -3.09
N GLY A 233 6.82 -9.71 -3.89
CA GLY A 233 7.66 -8.55 -3.63
C GLY A 233 8.86 -8.48 -4.56
N ARG A 234 9.44 -7.27 -4.63
CA ARG A 234 10.75 -7.07 -5.25
C ARG A 234 11.82 -7.63 -4.31
N ILE A 235 12.72 -8.44 -4.83
CA ILE A 235 13.71 -9.13 -4.00
C ILE A 235 14.56 -8.17 -3.15
N GLU A 236 14.88 -6.99 -3.66
CA GLU A 236 15.66 -5.98 -2.96
C GLU A 236 14.92 -5.34 -1.76
N LYS A 237 13.61 -5.56 -1.63
CA LYS A 237 12.81 -5.10 -0.49
C LYS A 237 12.62 -6.17 0.57
N LEU A 238 12.83 -7.43 0.21
CA LEU A 238 12.64 -8.56 1.11
C LEU A 238 13.88 -8.74 1.98
N ASP A 239 13.69 -8.63 3.29
CA ASP A 239 14.79 -8.68 4.26
C ASP A 239 14.97 -10.09 4.80
N GLY A 240 16.07 -10.74 4.42
CA GLY A 240 16.51 -12.02 4.93
C GLY A 240 15.66 -13.21 4.48
N ILE A 241 15.05 -13.15 3.30
CA ILE A 241 14.22 -14.26 2.79
C ILE A 241 14.98 -15.58 2.69
N ASP A 242 16.25 -15.55 2.33
CA ASP A 242 17.19 -16.68 2.30
C ASP A 242 17.42 -17.28 3.69
N LYS A 243 17.61 -16.44 4.70
CA LYS A 243 17.79 -16.82 6.11
C LYS A 243 16.52 -17.42 6.71
N ILE A 244 15.37 -16.79 6.43
CA ILE A 244 14.06 -17.31 6.84
C ILE A 244 13.84 -18.69 6.22
N TRP A 245 14.06 -18.81 4.90
CA TRP A 245 13.84 -20.05 4.18
C TRP A 245 14.78 -21.15 4.66
N SER A 246 16.06 -20.85 4.87
CA SER A 246 17.01 -21.81 5.46
C SER A 246 16.53 -22.32 6.82
N ALA A 247 16.00 -21.45 7.68
CA ALA A 247 15.47 -21.85 8.97
C ALA A 247 14.19 -22.71 8.84
N VAL A 248 13.27 -22.37 7.93
CA VAL A 248 12.08 -23.18 7.64
C VAL A 248 12.47 -24.57 7.15
N ARG A 249 13.39 -24.68 6.18
CA ARG A 249 13.83 -25.95 5.59
C ARG A 249 14.50 -26.88 6.59
N LYS A 250 15.23 -26.34 7.58
CA LYS A 250 15.81 -27.13 8.65
C LYS A 250 14.76 -27.80 9.53
N LEU A 251 13.63 -27.13 9.77
CA LEU A 251 12.54 -27.63 10.61
C LEU A 251 11.53 -28.49 9.82
N ARG A 252 11.29 -28.18 8.56
CA ARG A 252 10.34 -28.90 7.70
C ARG A 252 10.83 -28.90 6.23
N PRO A 253 11.61 -29.92 5.82
CA PRO A 253 12.24 -29.95 4.49
C PRO A 253 11.26 -30.01 3.29
N ALA A 254 10.08 -30.60 3.50
CA ALA A 254 9.12 -30.90 2.40
C ALA A 254 8.17 -29.75 2.03
N VAL A 255 8.27 -28.58 2.70
CA VAL A 255 7.38 -27.44 2.40
C VAL A 255 7.70 -26.81 1.04
N LYS A 256 6.65 -26.30 0.39
CA LYS A 256 6.74 -25.64 -0.91
C LYS A 256 6.61 -24.11 -0.73
N PHE A 257 7.55 -23.38 -1.30
CA PHE A 257 7.55 -21.92 -1.29
C PHE A 257 7.59 -21.35 -2.70
N VAL A 258 6.58 -20.59 -3.07
CA VAL A 258 6.47 -19.89 -4.35
C VAL A 258 6.58 -18.38 -4.13
N MET A 259 7.38 -17.74 -4.96
CA MET A 259 7.54 -16.28 -4.96
C MET A 259 7.27 -15.71 -6.34
N ILE A 260 6.72 -14.48 -6.36
CA ILE A 260 6.59 -13.66 -7.57
C ILE A 260 7.06 -12.23 -7.30
N GLY A 261 7.42 -11.56 -8.38
CA GLY A 261 7.83 -10.17 -8.36
C GLY A 261 9.11 -9.94 -9.12
N ARG A 262 9.55 -8.68 -9.13
CA ARG A 262 10.73 -8.29 -9.86
C ARG A 262 12.00 -8.82 -9.20
N ALA A 263 12.80 -9.53 -9.98
CA ALA A 263 14.13 -10.00 -9.61
C ALA A 263 14.99 -10.15 -10.88
N SER A 264 16.31 -10.07 -10.74
CA SER A 264 17.24 -10.40 -11.83
C SER A 264 17.30 -11.90 -12.05
N LEU A 265 17.75 -12.32 -13.23
CA LEU A 265 17.96 -13.75 -13.52
C LEU A 265 18.90 -14.42 -12.51
N THR A 266 19.96 -13.71 -12.08
CA THR A 266 20.91 -14.21 -11.06
C THR A 266 20.19 -14.45 -9.73
N GLU A 267 19.35 -13.51 -9.27
CA GLU A 267 18.58 -13.66 -8.03
C GLU A 267 17.55 -14.79 -8.15
N ILE A 268 16.84 -14.89 -9.29
CA ILE A 268 15.90 -16.00 -9.54
C ILE A 268 16.61 -17.35 -9.46
N ASN A 269 17.76 -17.48 -10.13
CA ASN A 269 18.55 -18.71 -10.12
C ASN A 269 19.07 -19.05 -8.73
N HIS A 270 19.53 -18.04 -7.97
CA HIS A 270 19.91 -18.23 -6.57
C HIS A 270 18.75 -18.72 -5.70
N LEU A 271 17.58 -18.08 -5.78
CA LEU A 271 16.39 -18.50 -5.03
C LEU A 271 15.97 -19.93 -5.38
N LYS A 272 15.99 -20.28 -6.66
CA LYS A 272 15.70 -21.65 -7.11
C LYS A 272 16.73 -22.68 -6.59
N SER A 273 18.01 -22.32 -6.55
CA SER A 273 19.06 -23.23 -6.02
C SER A 273 18.88 -23.57 -4.55
N ILE A 274 18.28 -22.68 -3.76
CA ILE A 274 17.94 -22.92 -2.36
C ILE A 274 16.53 -23.51 -2.17
N GLY A 275 15.79 -23.79 -3.26
CA GLY A 275 14.48 -24.45 -3.24
C GLY A 275 13.29 -23.52 -3.11
N ILE A 276 13.43 -22.23 -3.44
CA ILE A 276 12.31 -21.29 -3.59
C ILE A 276 11.93 -21.23 -5.07
N ASP A 277 10.68 -21.54 -5.40
CA ASP A 277 10.19 -21.47 -6.78
C ASP A 277 9.81 -20.02 -7.14
N HIS A 278 10.78 -19.23 -7.63
CA HIS A 278 10.55 -17.86 -8.05
C HIS A 278 10.11 -17.80 -9.52
N LYS A 279 8.89 -17.27 -9.77
CA LYS A 279 8.27 -17.21 -11.10
C LYS A 279 8.59 -15.92 -11.89
N GLY A 280 9.25 -14.94 -11.27
CA GLY A 280 9.43 -13.62 -11.87
C GLY A 280 8.19 -12.74 -11.78
N GLU A 281 8.07 -11.79 -12.70
CA GLU A 281 6.87 -10.99 -12.86
C GLU A 281 5.80 -11.81 -13.61
N VAL A 282 4.59 -11.81 -13.06
CA VAL A 282 3.46 -12.59 -13.59
C VAL A 282 2.27 -11.67 -13.92
N THR A 283 1.32 -12.16 -14.71
CA THR A 283 0.07 -11.46 -14.99
C THR A 283 -0.86 -11.43 -13.77
N ASP A 284 -1.83 -10.51 -13.74
CA ASP A 284 -2.84 -10.46 -12.67
C ASP A 284 -3.63 -11.78 -12.57
N LYS A 285 -3.89 -12.47 -13.69
CA LYS A 285 -4.54 -13.78 -13.70
C LYS A 285 -3.70 -14.83 -13.00
N GLU A 286 -2.43 -14.95 -13.36
CA GLU A 286 -1.49 -15.89 -12.72
C GLU A 286 -1.29 -15.56 -11.23
N LYS A 287 -1.25 -14.27 -10.87
CA LYS A 287 -1.21 -13.84 -9.46
C LYS A 287 -2.41 -14.36 -8.68
N LEU A 288 -3.63 -14.22 -9.22
CA LEU A 288 -4.85 -14.73 -8.58
C LEU A 288 -4.87 -16.25 -8.47
N GLU A 289 -4.39 -16.97 -9.49
CA GLU A 289 -4.24 -18.43 -9.45
C GLU A 289 -3.27 -18.85 -8.33
N LEU A 290 -2.11 -18.18 -8.18
CA LEU A 290 -1.16 -18.47 -7.12
C LEU A 290 -1.74 -18.17 -5.72
N TYR A 291 -2.47 -17.08 -5.56
CA TYR A 291 -3.21 -16.80 -4.33
C TYR A 291 -4.23 -17.91 -4.01
N SER A 292 -4.96 -18.41 -5.02
CA SER A 292 -5.96 -19.46 -4.82
C SER A 292 -5.36 -20.79 -4.33
N ARG A 293 -4.09 -21.05 -4.68
CA ARG A 293 -3.35 -22.27 -4.32
C ARG A 293 -2.53 -22.15 -3.02
N ALA A 294 -2.32 -20.94 -2.52
CA ALA A 294 -1.47 -20.69 -1.36
C ALA A 294 -2.20 -20.85 -0.02
N LYS A 295 -1.50 -21.33 1.02
CA LYS A 295 -2.01 -21.49 2.38
C LYS A 295 -1.66 -20.30 3.28
N VAL A 296 -0.40 -19.90 3.31
CA VAL A 296 0.13 -18.83 4.19
C VAL A 296 0.91 -17.82 3.37
N PHE A 297 0.70 -16.54 3.63
CA PHE A 297 1.42 -15.45 3.00
C PHE A 297 2.62 -15.02 3.85
N LEU A 298 3.82 -15.02 3.27
CA LEU A 298 5.02 -14.49 3.91
C LEU A 298 5.36 -13.13 3.32
N PHE A 299 5.50 -12.12 4.17
CA PHE A 299 5.81 -10.78 3.69
C PHE A 299 6.95 -10.14 4.50
N PRO A 300 8.19 -10.63 4.35
CA PRO A 300 9.36 -10.10 5.04
C PRO A 300 9.87 -8.81 4.37
N SER A 301 8.97 -7.90 3.99
CA SER A 301 9.36 -6.61 3.45
C SER A 301 10.01 -5.75 4.54
N GLY A 302 11.17 -5.19 4.24
CA GLY A 302 11.91 -4.33 5.17
C GLY A 302 11.46 -2.85 5.13
N ARG A 303 10.63 -2.46 4.14
CA ARG A 303 10.19 -1.07 3.94
C ARG A 303 8.88 -1.02 3.16
N GLU A 304 7.87 -0.41 3.76
CA GLU A 304 6.55 -0.25 3.15
C GLU A 304 5.91 1.10 3.51
N GLY A 305 5.06 1.56 2.61
CA GLY A 305 4.17 2.70 2.88
C GLY A 305 2.77 2.25 3.26
N PHE A 306 2.35 1.07 2.75
CA PHE A 306 1.05 0.46 3.03
C PHE A 306 1.09 -1.07 2.98
N GLY A 307 1.68 -1.67 1.91
CA GLY A 307 1.72 -3.12 1.73
C GLY A 307 0.49 -3.66 0.99
N ILE A 308 0.27 -3.24 -0.26
CA ILE A 308 -0.90 -3.66 -1.07
C ILE A 308 -1.00 -5.19 -1.16
N ALA A 309 0.11 -5.89 -1.43
CA ALA A 309 0.12 -7.35 -1.53
C ALA A 309 -0.30 -8.05 -0.23
N LEU A 310 0.08 -7.49 0.92
CA LEU A 310 -0.39 -7.96 2.22
C LEU A 310 -1.89 -7.75 2.37
N ALA A 311 -2.40 -6.56 2.05
CA ALA A 311 -3.83 -6.27 2.10
C ALA A 311 -4.65 -7.17 1.17
N GLU A 312 -4.16 -7.45 -0.04
CA GLU A 312 -4.73 -8.42 -0.97
C GLU A 312 -4.82 -9.83 -0.35
N SER A 313 -3.73 -10.33 0.22
CA SER A 313 -3.68 -11.66 0.85
C SER A 313 -4.66 -11.79 2.01
N LEU A 314 -4.77 -10.74 2.84
CA LEU A 314 -5.70 -10.71 3.97
C LEU A 314 -7.16 -10.61 3.53
N GLN A 315 -7.46 -9.87 2.46
CA GLN A 315 -8.79 -9.81 1.84
C GLN A 315 -9.24 -11.21 1.38
N LEU A 316 -8.31 -11.99 0.82
CA LEU A 316 -8.53 -13.36 0.35
C LEU A 316 -8.59 -14.39 1.49
N GLY A 317 -8.49 -13.97 2.73
CA GLY A 317 -8.65 -14.85 3.89
C GLY A 317 -7.38 -15.57 4.33
N MET A 318 -6.22 -15.26 3.77
CA MET A 318 -4.95 -15.87 4.15
C MET A 318 -4.47 -15.39 5.53
N SER A 319 -3.72 -16.22 6.22
CA SER A 319 -2.87 -15.77 7.33
C SER A 319 -1.54 -15.25 6.78
N ALA A 320 -0.99 -14.21 7.40
CA ALA A 320 0.25 -13.58 6.98
C ALA A 320 1.25 -13.47 8.13
N VAL A 321 2.52 -13.77 7.84
CA VAL A 321 3.65 -13.52 8.73
C VAL A 321 4.50 -12.41 8.13
N ILE A 322 4.73 -11.36 8.91
CA ILE A 322 5.33 -10.11 8.42
C ILE A 322 6.32 -9.56 9.44
N TRP A 323 7.27 -8.75 8.97
CA TRP A 323 8.09 -7.96 9.89
C TRP A 323 7.26 -6.91 10.63
N ARG A 324 7.60 -6.66 11.89
CA ARG A 324 7.04 -5.55 12.67
C ARG A 324 7.60 -4.22 12.14
N LEU A 325 6.91 -3.61 11.20
CA LEU A 325 7.20 -2.28 10.70
C LEU A 325 6.20 -1.27 11.29
N PRO A 326 6.58 0.00 11.50
CA PRO A 326 5.67 1.01 12.04
C PRO A 326 4.35 1.14 11.27
N VAL A 327 4.37 1.01 9.94
CA VAL A 327 3.17 1.04 9.12
C VAL A 327 2.27 -0.19 9.36
N PHE A 328 2.86 -1.35 9.62
CA PHE A 328 2.09 -2.56 9.89
C PHE A 328 1.54 -2.59 11.32
N GLU A 329 2.24 -1.97 12.27
CA GLU A 329 1.70 -1.72 13.61
C GLU A 329 0.51 -0.75 13.53
N GLU A 330 0.65 0.35 12.79
CA GLU A 330 -0.43 1.31 12.57
C GLU A 330 -1.68 0.64 11.98
N LEU A 331 -1.50 -0.18 10.93
CA LEU A 331 -2.62 -0.74 10.17
C LEU A 331 -3.21 -2.00 10.80
N TYR A 332 -2.39 -2.83 11.45
CA TYR A 332 -2.80 -4.21 11.80
C TYR A 332 -2.74 -4.55 13.28
N SER A 333 -1.99 -3.82 14.14
CA SER A 333 -1.80 -4.24 15.55
C SER A 333 -3.10 -4.34 16.36
N GLN A 334 -4.08 -3.49 16.08
CA GLN A 334 -5.38 -3.46 16.76
C GLN A 334 -6.53 -3.96 15.86
N SER A 335 -6.20 -4.60 14.73
CA SER A 335 -7.21 -5.07 13.80
C SER A 335 -7.83 -6.39 14.25
N VAL A 336 -9.07 -6.63 13.84
CA VAL A 336 -9.74 -7.93 14.01
C VAL A 336 -8.91 -9.08 13.42
N MET A 337 -8.12 -8.83 12.38
CA MET A 337 -7.25 -9.83 11.76
C MET A 337 -6.08 -10.23 12.65
N ALA A 338 -5.53 -9.30 13.44
CA ALA A 338 -4.51 -9.60 14.45
C ALA A 338 -5.12 -10.37 15.63
N GLU A 339 -6.30 -9.95 16.12
CA GLU A 339 -7.03 -10.66 17.17
C GLU A 339 -7.40 -12.09 16.77
N GLN A 340 -7.69 -12.35 15.49
CA GLN A 340 -7.93 -13.68 14.94
C GLN A 340 -6.65 -14.47 14.67
N GLY A 341 -5.47 -13.94 14.97
CA GLY A 341 -4.17 -14.56 14.68
C GLY A 341 -3.87 -14.71 13.18
N ARG A 342 -4.53 -13.92 12.33
CA ARG A 342 -4.29 -13.93 10.87
C ARG A 342 -3.13 -13.06 10.45
N VAL A 343 -2.75 -12.08 11.24
CA VAL A 343 -1.56 -11.25 11.03
C VAL A 343 -0.61 -11.47 12.19
N ILE A 344 0.58 -11.95 11.89
CA ILE A 344 1.62 -12.28 12.87
C ILE A 344 2.79 -11.33 12.63
N LEU A 345 2.99 -10.40 13.58
CA LEU A 345 4.06 -9.41 13.56
C LEU A 345 5.31 -9.99 14.27
N VAL A 346 6.42 -10.05 13.56
CA VAL A 346 7.69 -10.55 14.08
C VAL A 346 8.73 -9.44 14.09
N GLU A 347 9.53 -9.34 15.17
CA GLU A 347 10.61 -8.36 15.25
C GLU A 347 11.61 -8.54 14.10
N ARG A 348 11.89 -7.43 13.39
CA ARG A 348 12.76 -7.43 12.22
C ARG A 348 14.15 -7.98 12.55
N GLY A 349 14.67 -8.87 11.69
CA GLY A 349 15.97 -9.53 11.88
C GLY A 349 15.90 -10.81 12.70
N ASN A 350 14.77 -11.13 13.35
CA ASN A 350 14.61 -12.41 14.04
C ASN A 350 14.12 -13.50 13.07
N TYR A 351 15.00 -13.90 12.14
CA TYR A 351 14.69 -14.85 11.07
C TYR A 351 14.24 -16.21 11.59
N LYS A 352 14.77 -16.67 12.74
CA LYS A 352 14.38 -17.95 13.36
C LYS A 352 12.95 -17.89 13.89
N LEU A 353 12.58 -16.80 14.57
CA LEU A 353 11.21 -16.62 15.06
C LEU A 353 10.25 -16.49 13.88
N PHE A 354 10.63 -15.75 12.82
CA PHE A 354 9.80 -15.63 11.62
C PHE A 354 9.51 -17.00 11.00
N ALA A 355 10.53 -17.87 10.89
CA ALA A 355 10.39 -19.21 10.37
C ALA A 355 9.47 -20.10 11.25
N SER A 356 9.61 -20.03 12.58
CA SER A 356 8.76 -20.79 13.49
C SER A 356 7.31 -20.32 13.46
N GLU A 357 7.06 -19.01 13.37
CA GLU A 357 5.73 -18.44 13.23
C GLU A 357 5.08 -18.80 11.88
N ALA A 358 5.88 -18.81 10.79
CA ALA A 358 5.42 -19.29 9.49
C ALA A 358 4.93 -20.74 9.54
N LEU A 359 5.69 -21.62 10.17
CA LEU A 359 5.29 -23.02 10.35
C LEU A 359 4.07 -23.18 11.27
N ARG A 360 3.98 -22.38 12.34
CA ARG A 360 2.81 -22.36 13.23
C ARG A 360 1.54 -21.91 12.49
N ALA A 361 1.65 -20.91 11.64
CA ALA A 361 0.54 -20.46 10.81
C ALA A 361 0.09 -21.56 9.81
N LEU A 362 1.03 -22.26 9.21
CA LEU A 362 0.77 -23.40 8.31
C LEU A 362 0.05 -24.54 9.06
N ASP A 363 0.53 -24.93 10.25
CA ASP A 363 -0.12 -25.95 11.08
C ASP A 363 -1.54 -25.55 11.50
N SER A 364 -1.76 -24.26 11.78
CA SER A 364 -3.09 -23.74 12.11
C SER A 364 -4.04 -23.83 10.92
N TYR A 365 -3.55 -23.52 9.72
CA TYR A 365 -4.30 -23.64 8.48
C TYR A 365 -4.70 -25.11 8.24
N ASP A 366 -3.76 -26.05 8.31
CA ASP A 366 -4.02 -27.46 8.06
C ASP A 366 -5.02 -28.06 9.07
N ARG A 367 -4.89 -27.73 10.38
CA ARG A 367 -5.84 -28.14 11.43
C ARG A 367 -7.27 -27.63 11.15
N THR A 368 -7.40 -26.38 10.73
CA THR A 368 -8.71 -25.77 10.44
C THR A 368 -9.38 -26.45 9.26
N ASN A 369 -8.64 -26.77 8.21
CA ASN A 369 -9.15 -27.47 7.03
C ASN A 369 -9.54 -28.93 7.32
N ILE A 370 -8.78 -29.64 8.13
CA ILE A 370 -9.14 -31.00 8.56
C ILE A 370 -10.47 -30.99 9.32
N ARG A 371 -10.67 -30.02 10.23
CA ARG A 371 -11.94 -29.88 10.96
C ARG A 371 -13.11 -29.59 10.01
N ARG A 372 -12.94 -28.67 9.06
CA ARG A 372 -13.98 -28.35 8.07
C ARG A 372 -14.36 -29.56 7.22
N ARG A 373 -13.40 -30.31 6.72
CA ARG A 373 -13.65 -31.55 5.93
C ARG A 373 -14.42 -32.60 6.74
N ARG A 374 -14.07 -32.81 8.03
CA ARG A 374 -14.79 -33.71 8.92
C ARG A 374 -16.25 -33.27 9.14
N ILE A 375 -16.51 -32.00 9.39
CA ILE A 375 -17.88 -31.48 9.58
C ILE A 375 -18.72 -31.70 8.33
N ILE A 376 -18.18 -31.42 7.14
CA ILE A 376 -18.91 -31.62 5.87
C ILE A 376 -19.18 -33.10 5.61
N SER A 377 -18.24 -34.00 5.94
CA SER A 377 -18.42 -35.44 5.74
C SER A 377 -19.35 -36.10 6.77
N THR A 378 -19.66 -35.42 7.89
CA THR A 378 -20.55 -35.92 8.94
C THR A 378 -21.97 -35.33 8.88
N GLN A 379 -22.26 -34.39 7.97
CA GLN A 379 -23.64 -33.93 7.74
C GLN A 379 -24.36 -34.94 6.84
N PRO A 380 -25.48 -35.60 7.33
CA PRO A 380 -26.31 -36.38 6.44
C PRO A 380 -26.97 -35.46 5.43
N SER A 381 -27.07 -35.90 4.18
CA SER A 381 -27.77 -35.21 3.11
C SER A 381 -29.22 -34.94 3.55
N LEU A 382 -29.52 -33.74 3.98
CA LEU A 382 -30.89 -33.29 4.23
C LEU A 382 -31.59 -33.09 2.88
N SER A 383 -32.35 -34.10 2.49
CA SER A 383 -33.39 -33.97 1.47
C SER A 383 -34.42 -32.93 1.94
N SER A 384 -34.76 -32.06 1.00
CA SER A 384 -35.76 -31.00 1.13
C SER A 384 -37.07 -31.52 1.72
N SER A 385 -37.41 -31.08 2.95
CA SER A 385 -38.79 -31.14 3.45
C SER A 385 -39.11 -29.80 4.14
N SER A 386 -40.23 -29.26 3.69
CA SER A 386 -40.92 -28.04 4.05
C SER A 386 -40.95 -27.71 5.55
N LEU A 387 -40.55 -26.51 5.93
CA LEU A 387 -40.78 -25.93 7.27
C LEU A 387 -42.02 -25.03 7.26
N THR A 388 -43.05 -25.48 7.95
CA THR A 388 -44.24 -24.71 8.31
C THR A 388 -43.94 -23.83 9.53
N THR A 389 -44.19 -22.55 9.36
CA THR A 389 -44.03 -21.53 10.41
C THR A 389 -45.19 -21.60 11.42
N THR A 390 -44.89 -21.77 12.70
CA THR A 390 -45.84 -21.54 13.78
C THR A 390 -45.37 -20.38 14.66
N THR A 391 -46.13 -19.30 14.63
CA THR A 391 -46.03 -18.12 15.49
C THR A 391 -46.74 -18.39 16.83
N THR A 392 -46.05 -18.24 17.94
CA THR A 392 -46.70 -18.13 19.27
C THR A 392 -46.28 -16.83 19.95
N THR A 393 -47.28 -15.98 20.17
CA THR A 393 -47.24 -14.77 20.99
C THR A 393 -47.45 -15.15 22.47
N SER A 394 -46.62 -14.58 23.36
CA SER A 394 -46.99 -14.47 24.77
C SER A 394 -46.48 -13.16 25.37
N SER A 395 -47.44 -12.45 25.95
CA SER A 395 -47.29 -11.21 26.73
C SER A 395 -46.91 -11.52 28.18
N SER A 396 -46.08 -10.68 28.84
CA SER A 396 -46.41 -10.08 30.15
C SER A 396 -45.20 -9.43 30.86
N SER A 397 -45.48 -8.24 31.38
CA SER A 397 -45.07 -7.61 32.65
C SER A 397 -43.60 -7.27 32.94
N SER A 398 -43.41 -5.98 33.16
CA SER A 398 -42.23 -5.34 33.80
C SER A 398 -42.17 -5.64 35.31
N PRO A 399 -40.96 -5.60 35.90
CA PRO A 399 -40.77 -4.66 36.97
C PRO A 399 -39.41 -3.90 36.96
N VAL A 400 -39.41 -2.80 37.68
CA VAL A 400 -38.43 -1.80 38.01
C VAL A 400 -37.05 -2.38 38.42
N LEU A 401 -35.98 -1.91 37.80
CA LEU A 401 -34.60 -2.11 38.25
C LEU A 401 -33.80 -0.80 38.11
N SER A 402 -33.49 -0.23 39.28
CA SER A 402 -32.64 0.95 39.48
C SER A 402 -31.16 0.56 39.54
N GLU A 403 -30.26 1.49 39.18
CA GLU A 403 -28.79 1.54 39.35
C GLU A 403 -27.90 0.57 38.58
N SER A 404 -28.20 -0.70 38.36
CA SER A 404 -27.41 -1.59 37.53
C SER A 404 -27.46 -1.24 36.00
N LYS A 405 -28.49 -0.49 35.61
CA LYS A 405 -28.67 -0.06 34.21
C LYS A 405 -27.72 1.05 33.76
N LYS A 406 -27.21 1.90 34.66
CA LYS A 406 -26.28 2.98 34.29
C LYS A 406 -24.88 2.43 33.99
N THR A 407 -24.42 1.44 34.76
CA THR A 407 -23.13 0.77 34.54
C THR A 407 -23.15 -0.12 33.28
N ALA A 408 -24.25 -0.85 33.07
CA ALA A 408 -24.44 -1.64 31.88
C ALA A 408 -24.55 -0.78 30.59
N ALA A 409 -25.25 0.36 30.67
CA ALA A 409 -25.34 1.30 29.56
C ALA A 409 -23.98 1.95 29.22
N ALA A 410 -23.17 2.33 30.20
CA ALA A 410 -21.83 2.87 30.00
C ALA A 410 -20.89 1.81 29.38
N THR A 411 -20.96 0.56 29.84
CA THR A 411 -20.22 -0.57 29.30
C THR A 411 -20.68 -0.88 27.86
N THR A 412 -21.98 -0.87 27.59
CA THR A 412 -22.53 -1.10 26.24
C THR A 412 -22.16 0.03 25.28
N ILE A 413 -22.14 1.29 25.71
CA ILE A 413 -21.71 2.44 24.90
C ILE A 413 -20.21 2.36 24.61
N SER A 414 -19.38 1.94 25.58
CA SER A 414 -17.94 1.75 25.36
C SER A 414 -17.66 0.60 24.41
N VAL A 415 -18.39 -0.51 24.51
CA VAL A 415 -18.30 -1.67 23.59
C VAL A 415 -18.78 -1.30 22.19
N LEU A 416 -19.87 -0.52 22.07
CA LEU A 416 -20.37 -0.02 20.78
C LEU A 416 -19.36 0.95 20.12
N LYS A 417 -18.79 1.87 20.87
CA LYS A 417 -17.73 2.76 20.37
C LYS A 417 -16.48 1.97 19.94
N LEU A 418 -16.05 0.98 20.71
CA LEU A 418 -14.93 0.11 20.32
C LEU A 418 -15.24 -0.71 19.06
N THR A 419 -16.49 -1.14 18.87
CA THR A 419 -16.92 -1.85 17.64
C THR A 419 -17.02 -0.91 16.45
N GLU A 420 -17.47 0.32 16.63
CA GLU A 420 -17.50 1.34 15.58
C GLU A 420 -16.09 1.74 15.15
N GLU A 421 -15.18 2.00 16.11
CA GLU A 421 -13.76 2.29 15.82
C GLU A 421 -13.05 1.12 15.12
N LYS A 422 -13.31 -0.12 15.52
CA LYS A 422 -12.79 -1.34 14.86
C LYS A 422 -13.38 -1.53 13.46
N GLN A 423 -14.64 -1.14 13.26
CA GLN A 423 -15.29 -1.23 11.96
C GLN A 423 -14.80 -0.12 11.02
N GLU A 424 -14.52 1.06 11.55
CA GLU A 424 -13.90 2.18 10.82
C GLU A 424 -12.46 1.86 10.43
N GLN A 425 -11.64 1.32 11.34
CA GLN A 425 -10.28 0.82 11.05
C GLN A 425 -10.29 -0.30 9.99
N ARG A 426 -11.27 -1.21 10.02
CA ARG A 426 -11.43 -2.23 8.99
C ARG A 426 -11.79 -1.63 7.63
N SER A 427 -12.59 -0.58 7.59
CA SER A 427 -12.94 0.14 6.37
C SER A 427 -11.73 0.91 5.81
N GLU A 428 -10.86 1.44 6.67
CA GLU A 428 -9.63 2.12 6.25
C GLU A 428 -8.58 1.16 5.67
N MET A 429 -8.46 -0.05 6.20
CA MET A 429 -7.52 -1.08 5.74
C MET A 429 -7.87 -1.67 4.38
N LEU A 430 -9.16 -1.80 4.08
CA LEU A 430 -9.67 -2.46 2.87
C LEU A 430 -10.54 -1.51 2.04
N GLN A 431 -10.21 -0.21 2.06
CA GLN A 431 -10.93 0.77 1.25
C GLN A 431 -10.75 0.47 -0.25
N SER A 432 -11.78 0.79 -1.03
CA SER A 432 -11.72 0.67 -2.48
C SER A 432 -10.89 1.81 -3.10
N TRP A 433 -10.46 1.64 -4.33
CA TRP A 433 -9.82 2.73 -5.09
C TRP A 433 -10.75 3.92 -5.32
N GLU A 434 -12.06 3.68 -5.32
CA GLU A 434 -13.06 4.73 -5.43
C GLU A 434 -13.14 5.57 -4.15
N ASP A 435 -13.04 4.94 -2.97
CA ASP A 435 -12.98 5.65 -1.68
C ASP A 435 -11.74 6.55 -1.60
N VAL A 436 -10.58 6.03 -2.03
CA VAL A 436 -9.34 6.82 -2.12
C VAL A 436 -9.52 7.99 -3.09
N ALA A 437 -10.10 7.76 -4.27
CA ALA A 437 -10.35 8.80 -5.24
C ALA A 437 -11.26 9.91 -4.68
N HIS A 438 -12.30 9.56 -3.91
CA HIS A 438 -13.15 10.54 -3.23
C HIS A 438 -12.36 11.37 -2.20
N LYS A 439 -11.48 10.74 -1.40
CA LYS A 439 -10.61 11.46 -0.47
C LYS A 439 -9.67 12.41 -1.20
N VAL A 440 -9.07 11.96 -2.29
CA VAL A 440 -8.20 12.80 -3.14
C VAL A 440 -8.98 13.98 -3.72
N VAL A 441 -10.14 13.76 -4.34
CA VAL A 441 -10.97 14.84 -4.91
C VAL A 441 -11.39 15.83 -3.82
N LYS A 442 -11.76 15.35 -2.63
CA LYS A 442 -12.08 16.21 -1.49
C LYS A 442 -10.88 17.09 -1.12
N ALA A 443 -9.67 16.51 -1.04
CA ALA A 443 -8.46 17.27 -0.77
C ALA A 443 -8.17 18.30 -1.88
N LEU A 444 -8.26 17.91 -3.15
CA LEU A 444 -8.05 18.82 -4.28
C LEU A 444 -9.02 20.00 -4.29
N SER A 445 -10.26 19.81 -3.81
CA SER A 445 -11.26 20.89 -3.73
C SER A 445 -10.88 22.01 -2.75
N GLU A 446 -9.92 21.77 -1.86
CA GLU A 446 -9.40 22.79 -0.94
C GLU A 446 -8.44 23.77 -1.64
N LEU A 447 -7.92 23.41 -2.82
CA LEU A 447 -6.96 24.21 -3.60
C LEU A 447 -7.60 25.05 -4.72
N ILE A 448 -8.87 24.77 -5.04
CA ILE A 448 -9.62 25.39 -6.13
C ILE A 448 -10.55 26.49 -5.59
#